data_642a11e1788413877505e769d627b7ad
#
_entry.id   642a11e1788413877505e769d627b7ad
#
_cell.length_a   1.000
_cell.length_b   1.000
_cell.length_c   1.000
_cell.angle_alpha   90.00
_cell.angle_beta   90.00
_cell.angle_gamma   90.00
#
_symmetry.space_group_name_H-M   'P 1'
#
loop_
_entity.id
_entity.type
_entity.pdbx_description
1 polymer ?
#
loop_
_entity_poly.entity_id
_entity_poly.type
_entity_poly.pdbx_seq_one_letter_code
_entity_poly.pdbx_strand_id
1 'polypeptide(L)'
;MKKSEHKTSLKEKLKRIWESSAIRKRHFYLTEEILKANPKICTYNALSLDASQDMVVPGVPKLSKEAALKAIKEWGQPVSKITHLVFSTSTGVDMLGADFQLTKLLGLNPNINRFMIYQQGCYAGGTCLRLAKDLAENNVDA
;
A
#
# COMPACT_ATOMS: atom_id res chain seq x y z
N MET A 1 4.61 3.56 19.61
CA MET A 1 5.69 2.90 20.37
C MET A 1 5.37 2.61 21.84
N LYS A 2 4.55 3.40 22.53
CA LYS A 2 4.20 3.15 23.98
C LYS A 2 3.44 1.84 24.24
N LYS A 3 2.88 1.19 23.24
CA LYS A 3 2.02 -0.01 23.37
C LYS A 3 2.68 -1.33 22.92
N SER A 4 3.95 -1.32 22.50
CA SER A 4 4.66 -2.55 22.12
C SER A 4 5.47 -3.08 23.31
N GLU A 5 5.53 -4.40 23.46
CA GLU A 5 6.33 -5.10 24.48
C GLU A 5 7.83 -5.14 24.16
N HIS A 6 8.30 -4.40 23.17
CA HIS A 6 9.70 -4.35 22.82
C HIS A 6 10.58 -3.78 23.94
N LYS A 7 11.77 -4.35 24.10
CA LYS A 7 12.74 -3.92 25.08
C LYS A 7 13.11 -2.44 24.89
N THR A 8 13.35 -1.73 25.99
CA THR A 8 13.67 -0.29 25.99
C THR A 8 14.85 0.05 25.08
N SER A 9 15.91 -0.78 25.06
CA SER A 9 17.07 -0.61 24.17
C SER A 9 16.73 -0.60 22.69
N LEU A 10 15.74 -1.42 22.26
CA LEU A 10 15.28 -1.43 20.86
C LEU A 10 14.46 -0.17 20.54
N LYS A 11 13.69 0.32 21.48
CA LYS A 11 12.92 1.58 21.32
C LYS A 11 13.84 2.78 21.13
N GLU A 12 14.90 2.86 21.91
CA GLU A 12 15.91 3.92 21.80
C GLU A 12 16.70 3.83 20.49
N LYS A 13 17.06 2.62 20.06
CA LYS A 13 17.70 2.40 18.77
C LYS A 13 16.79 2.82 17.60
N LEU A 14 15.53 2.44 17.63
CA LEU A 14 14.55 2.85 16.62
C LEU A 14 14.35 4.37 16.62
N LYS A 15 14.29 5.00 17.79
CA LYS A 15 14.17 6.46 17.90
C LYS A 15 15.33 7.15 17.20
N ARG A 16 16.58 6.73 17.48
CA ARG A 16 17.77 7.28 16.80
C ARG A 16 17.74 7.10 15.29
N ILE A 17 17.33 5.91 14.81
CA ILE A 17 17.17 5.65 13.38
C ILE A 17 16.14 6.59 12.76
N TRP A 18 15.02 6.83 13.44
CA TRP A 18 13.99 7.75 12.96
C TRP A 18 14.47 9.19 12.90
N GLU A 19 15.17 9.64 13.93
CA GLU A 19 15.72 11.00 13.99
C GLU A 19 16.78 11.22 12.88
N SER A 20 17.65 10.21 12.63
CA SER A 20 18.66 10.30 11.58
C SER A 20 18.16 10.10 10.16
N SER A 21 16.95 9.52 9.97
CA SER A 21 16.40 9.22 8.65
C SER A 21 15.86 10.44 7.89
N ALA A 22 15.79 11.61 8.51
CA ALA A 22 15.15 12.82 8.00
C ALA A 22 13.66 12.67 7.63
N ILE A 23 13.03 11.55 7.94
CA ILE A 23 11.60 11.32 7.71
C ILE A 23 10.81 11.98 8.85
N ARG A 24 10.17 13.10 8.55
CA ARG A 24 9.46 13.90 9.56
C ARG A 24 8.12 13.31 9.97
N LYS A 25 7.42 12.59 9.08
CA LYS A 25 6.11 11.98 9.32
C LYS A 25 6.09 10.55 8.82
N ARG A 26 5.45 9.68 9.60
CA ARG A 26 5.13 8.31 9.21
C ARG A 26 3.64 8.12 9.37
N HIS A 27 2.99 7.71 8.31
CA HIS A 27 1.56 7.45 8.30
C HIS A 27 1.32 5.97 8.61
N PHE A 28 0.40 5.71 9.52
CA PHE A 28 0.00 4.36 9.91
C PHE A 28 -1.49 4.20 9.68
N TYR A 29 -1.86 3.05 9.14
CA TYR A 29 -3.26 2.64 9.03
C TYR A 29 -3.86 2.25 10.38
N LEU A 30 -3.02 1.73 11.29
CA LEU A 30 -3.44 1.22 12.59
C LEU A 30 -3.79 2.37 13.54
N THR A 31 -5.09 2.47 13.89
CA THR A 31 -5.59 3.38 14.92
C THR A 31 -5.55 2.72 16.31
N GLU A 32 -5.79 3.51 17.37
CA GLU A 32 -5.88 2.97 18.74
C GLU A 32 -7.02 1.98 18.91
N GLU A 33 -8.16 2.23 18.24
CA GLU A 33 -9.32 1.35 18.24
C GLU A 33 -9.00 -0.01 17.62
N ILE A 34 -8.34 0.00 16.45
CA ILE A 34 -7.90 -1.23 15.78
C ILE A 34 -6.95 -2.03 16.65
N LEU A 35 -5.99 -1.37 17.30
CA LEU A 35 -5.05 -2.05 18.20
C LEU A 35 -5.73 -2.61 19.45
N LYS A 36 -6.72 -1.93 20.01
CA LYS A 36 -7.52 -2.45 21.13
C LYS A 36 -8.37 -3.65 20.73
N ALA A 37 -8.96 -3.62 19.54
CA ALA A 37 -9.76 -4.74 19.00
C ALA A 37 -8.89 -5.96 18.65
N ASN A 38 -7.61 -5.75 18.35
CA ASN A 38 -6.66 -6.79 17.93
C ASN A 38 -5.40 -6.82 18.80
N PRO A 39 -5.49 -7.19 20.09
CA PRO A 39 -4.37 -7.11 21.03
C PRO A 39 -3.16 -7.98 20.61
N LYS A 40 -3.40 -9.06 19.89
CA LYS A 40 -2.33 -9.94 19.35
C LYS A 40 -1.32 -9.19 18.49
N ILE A 41 -1.73 -8.13 17.79
CA ILE A 41 -0.83 -7.31 16.95
C ILE A 41 0.23 -6.59 17.79
N CYS A 42 -0.09 -6.27 19.05
CA CYS A 42 0.81 -5.59 19.97
C CYS A 42 1.64 -6.54 20.83
N THR A 43 1.29 -7.83 20.87
CA THR A 43 1.91 -8.80 21.76
C THR A 43 3.12 -9.45 21.07
N TYR A 44 4.26 -9.47 21.75
CA TYR A 44 5.47 -10.08 21.23
C TYR A 44 5.30 -11.60 21.09
N ASN A 45 5.71 -12.16 19.93
CA ASN A 45 5.56 -13.58 19.57
C ASN A 45 4.11 -14.11 19.47
N ALA A 46 3.08 -13.27 19.51
CA ALA A 46 1.73 -13.71 19.22
C ALA A 46 1.53 -13.89 17.70
N LEU A 47 0.83 -14.97 17.33
CA LEU A 47 0.41 -15.17 15.94
C LEU A 47 -0.68 -14.16 15.57
N SER A 48 -0.38 -13.25 14.65
CA SER A 48 -1.27 -12.15 14.25
C SER A 48 -1.42 -12.02 12.73
N LEU A 49 -0.93 -12.99 11.96
CA LEU A 49 -0.93 -12.92 10.50
C LEU A 49 -2.36 -12.87 9.94
N ASP A 50 -3.26 -13.69 10.45
CA ASP A 50 -4.67 -13.73 10.12
C ASP A 50 -5.35 -12.37 10.37
N ALA A 51 -5.21 -11.83 11.60
CA ALA A 51 -5.75 -10.52 11.93
C ALA A 51 -5.16 -9.39 11.07
N SER A 52 -3.89 -9.49 10.71
CA SER A 52 -3.25 -8.54 9.81
C SER A 52 -3.80 -8.68 8.39
N GLN A 53 -3.98 -9.89 7.89
CA GLN A 53 -4.50 -10.18 6.55
C GLN A 53 -5.95 -9.69 6.41
N ASP A 54 -6.80 -9.95 7.39
CA ASP A 54 -8.19 -9.49 7.43
C ASP A 54 -8.35 -7.97 7.34
N MET A 55 -7.36 -7.22 7.84
CA MET A 55 -7.33 -5.76 7.74
C MET A 55 -6.72 -5.28 6.43
N VAL A 56 -5.64 -5.92 5.98
CA VAL A 56 -4.84 -5.44 4.85
C VAL A 56 -5.55 -5.69 3.53
N VAL A 57 -6.16 -6.86 3.35
CA VAL A 57 -6.84 -7.22 2.09
C VAL A 57 -7.92 -6.19 1.70
N PRO A 58 -8.86 -5.78 2.57
CA PRO A 58 -9.80 -4.72 2.24
C PRO A 58 -9.22 -3.30 2.39
N GLY A 59 -8.22 -3.11 3.24
CA GLY A 59 -7.67 -1.79 3.59
C GLY A 59 -6.80 -1.21 2.48
N VAL A 60 -5.93 -2.01 1.88
CA VAL A 60 -4.99 -1.55 0.84
C VAL A 60 -5.71 -1.00 -0.39
N PRO A 61 -6.70 -1.67 -0.99
CA PRO A 61 -7.42 -1.11 -2.12
C PRO A 61 -8.20 0.16 -1.79
N LYS A 62 -8.78 0.25 -0.59
CA LYS A 62 -9.50 1.46 -0.15
C LYS A 62 -8.58 2.65 0.00
N LEU A 63 -7.43 2.48 0.64
CA LEU A 63 -6.43 3.52 0.79
C LEU A 63 -5.89 3.97 -0.59
N SER A 64 -5.63 3.01 -1.46
CA SER A 64 -5.15 3.28 -2.82
C SER A 64 -6.18 4.02 -3.66
N LYS A 65 -7.48 3.73 -3.49
CA LYS A 65 -8.56 4.48 -4.12
C LYS A 65 -8.50 5.97 -3.79
N GLU A 66 -8.32 6.31 -2.53
CA GLU A 66 -8.25 7.72 -2.11
C GLU A 66 -7.08 8.45 -2.78
N ALA A 67 -5.91 7.82 -2.83
CA ALA A 67 -4.73 8.37 -3.49
C ALA A 67 -4.94 8.50 -5.01
N ALA A 68 -5.46 7.45 -5.64
CA ALA A 68 -5.73 7.43 -7.08
C ALA A 68 -6.76 8.49 -7.49
N LEU A 69 -7.86 8.64 -6.75
CA LEU A 69 -8.86 9.68 -7.03
C LEU A 69 -8.28 11.09 -6.96
N LYS A 70 -7.35 11.37 -6.03
CA LYS A 70 -6.65 12.65 -5.97
C LYS A 70 -5.80 12.86 -7.21
N ALA A 71 -5.00 11.86 -7.60
CA ALA A 71 -4.14 11.93 -8.79
C ALA A 71 -4.97 12.10 -10.07
N ILE A 72 -6.07 11.35 -10.23
CA ILE A 72 -6.96 11.46 -11.39
C ILE A 72 -7.61 12.86 -11.46
N LYS A 73 -8.00 13.40 -10.31
CA LYS A 73 -8.55 14.76 -10.24
C LYS A 73 -7.51 15.81 -10.66
N GLU A 74 -6.27 15.68 -10.22
CA GLU A 74 -5.16 16.58 -10.61
C GLU A 74 -4.83 16.44 -12.09
N TRP A 75 -4.87 15.21 -12.63
CA TRP A 75 -4.66 14.94 -14.05
C TRP A 75 -5.75 15.56 -14.94
N GLY A 76 -6.99 15.67 -14.45
CA GLY A 76 -8.09 16.36 -15.13
C GLY A 76 -8.64 15.66 -16.37
N GLN A 77 -8.27 14.39 -16.61
CA GLN A 77 -8.78 13.62 -17.75
C GLN A 77 -9.80 12.56 -17.28
N PRO A 78 -10.68 12.12 -18.18
CA PRO A 78 -11.64 11.09 -17.84
C PRO A 78 -10.98 9.74 -17.53
N VAL A 79 -11.54 9.05 -16.55
CA VAL A 79 -11.08 7.71 -16.10
C VAL A 79 -11.01 6.69 -17.24
N SER A 80 -11.85 6.85 -18.27
CA SER A 80 -11.86 5.99 -19.46
C SER A 80 -10.57 6.03 -20.29
N LYS A 81 -9.73 7.05 -20.10
CA LYS A 81 -8.41 7.15 -20.73
C LYS A 81 -7.32 6.35 -20.02
N ILE A 82 -7.60 5.77 -18.86
CA ILE A 82 -6.65 4.93 -18.15
C ILE A 82 -6.65 3.55 -18.79
N THR A 83 -5.54 3.18 -19.40
CA THR A 83 -5.34 1.93 -20.14
C THR A 83 -4.53 0.91 -19.35
N HIS A 84 -3.69 1.37 -18.44
CA HIS A 84 -2.78 0.53 -17.64
C HIS A 84 -2.88 0.88 -16.16
N LEU A 85 -2.81 -0.14 -15.31
CA LEU A 85 -2.70 -0.02 -13.87
C LEU A 85 -1.47 -0.78 -13.38
N VAL A 86 -0.49 -0.08 -12.85
CA VAL A 86 0.67 -0.67 -12.19
C VAL A 86 0.49 -0.49 -10.68
N PHE A 87 0.41 -1.57 -9.96
CA PHE A 87 0.15 -1.57 -8.52
C PHE A 87 1.22 -2.37 -7.77
N SER A 88 1.68 -1.85 -6.65
CA SER A 88 2.62 -2.58 -5.80
C SER A 88 2.19 -2.59 -4.34
N THR A 89 2.39 -3.73 -3.69
CA THR A 89 2.29 -3.86 -2.25
C THR A 89 3.23 -4.94 -1.72
N SER A 90 3.76 -4.73 -0.51
CA SER A 90 4.55 -5.74 0.20
C SER A 90 3.72 -6.52 1.23
N THR A 91 2.42 -6.28 1.30
CA THR A 91 1.53 -6.89 2.28
C THR A 91 0.16 -7.17 1.64
N GLY A 92 -0.56 -8.13 2.20
CA GLY A 92 -1.91 -8.45 1.73
C GLY A 92 -1.94 -9.16 0.38
N VAL A 93 -1.20 -10.26 0.27
CA VAL A 93 -1.36 -11.15 -0.90
C VAL A 93 -2.77 -11.70 -0.90
N ASP A 94 -3.51 -11.45 -1.98
CA ASP A 94 -4.90 -11.84 -2.15
C ASP A 94 -5.13 -12.41 -3.55
N MET A 95 -6.04 -13.39 -3.67
CA MET A 95 -6.49 -13.91 -4.96
C MET A 95 -7.42 -12.90 -5.61
N LEU A 96 -7.18 -12.61 -6.87
CA LEU A 96 -7.62 -11.52 -7.70
C LEU A 96 -6.84 -10.21 -7.47
N GLY A 97 -6.06 -10.08 -6.39
CA GLY A 97 -5.16 -8.97 -6.13
C GLY A 97 -5.82 -7.64 -5.76
N ALA A 98 -5.07 -6.79 -5.08
CA ALA A 98 -5.52 -5.44 -4.73
C ALA A 98 -5.71 -4.54 -5.96
N ASP A 99 -4.99 -4.79 -7.04
CA ASP A 99 -5.13 -4.13 -8.33
C ASP A 99 -6.52 -4.38 -8.95
N PHE A 100 -7.03 -5.61 -8.89
CA PHE A 100 -8.37 -5.94 -9.37
C PHE A 100 -9.45 -5.25 -8.53
N GLN A 101 -9.30 -5.26 -7.20
CA GLN A 101 -10.23 -4.58 -6.33
C GLN A 101 -10.21 -3.06 -6.57
N LEU A 102 -9.03 -2.48 -6.77
CA LEU A 102 -8.88 -1.06 -7.09
C LEU A 102 -9.53 -0.71 -8.42
N THR A 103 -9.37 -1.55 -9.45
CA THR A 103 -10.04 -1.39 -10.75
C THR A 103 -11.55 -1.22 -10.59
N LYS A 104 -12.17 -2.09 -9.80
CA LYS A 104 -13.61 -1.99 -9.49
C LYS A 104 -13.96 -0.73 -8.70
N LEU A 105 -13.16 -0.41 -7.68
CA LEU A 105 -13.42 0.74 -6.79
C LEU A 105 -13.31 2.09 -7.51
N LEU A 106 -12.49 2.17 -8.55
CA LEU A 106 -12.31 3.36 -9.39
C LEU A 106 -13.25 3.40 -10.59
N GLY A 107 -13.96 2.31 -10.90
CA GLY A 107 -14.79 2.20 -12.09
C GLY A 107 -13.98 2.22 -13.39
N LEU A 108 -12.76 1.67 -13.36
CA LEU A 108 -11.93 1.53 -14.56
C LEU A 108 -12.52 0.48 -15.50
N ASN A 109 -12.15 0.55 -16.79
CA ASN A 109 -12.51 -0.47 -17.75
C ASN A 109 -12.04 -1.85 -17.24
N PRO A 110 -12.91 -2.88 -17.19
CA PRO A 110 -12.52 -4.22 -16.73
C PRO A 110 -11.35 -4.85 -17.53
N ASN A 111 -11.17 -4.42 -18.77
CA ASN A 111 -10.16 -4.94 -19.70
C ASN A 111 -8.84 -4.16 -19.67
N ILE A 112 -8.63 -3.24 -18.70
CA ILE A 112 -7.34 -2.56 -18.60
C ILE A 112 -6.21 -3.55 -18.33
N ASN A 113 -5.02 -3.23 -18.83
CA ASN A 113 -3.82 -3.99 -18.54
C ASN A 113 -3.38 -3.75 -17.10
N ARG A 114 -3.34 -4.82 -16.28
CA ARG A 114 -2.99 -4.73 -14.86
C ARG A 114 -1.68 -5.44 -14.57
N PHE A 115 -0.80 -4.76 -13.87
CA PHE A 115 0.49 -5.26 -13.43
C PHE A 115 0.56 -5.20 -11.91
N MET A 116 0.44 -6.36 -11.27
CA MET A 116 0.54 -6.48 -9.82
C MET A 116 1.95 -6.88 -9.41
N ILE A 117 2.59 -6.06 -8.59
CA ILE A 117 3.97 -6.24 -8.13
C ILE A 117 3.94 -6.51 -6.63
N TYR A 118 4.39 -7.69 -6.22
CA TYR A 118 4.47 -8.09 -4.82
C TYR A 118 5.89 -8.10 -4.28
N GLN A 119 6.05 -7.89 -2.98
CA GLN A 119 7.25 -8.19 -2.20
C GLN A 119 8.55 -7.46 -2.62
N GLN A 120 8.44 -6.31 -3.27
CA GLN A 120 9.63 -5.54 -3.66
C GLN A 120 10.09 -4.52 -2.59
N GLY A 121 9.42 -4.47 -1.44
CA GLY A 121 9.82 -3.58 -0.35
C GLY A 121 9.88 -2.10 -0.75
N CYS A 122 10.86 -1.39 -0.22
CA CYS A 122 10.94 0.08 -0.32
C CYS A 122 11.27 0.61 -1.73
N TYR A 123 11.77 -0.20 -2.65
CA TYR A 123 12.09 0.24 -4.02
C TYR A 123 10.94 0.02 -5.02
N ALA A 124 9.85 -0.59 -4.59
CA ALA A 124 8.70 -0.90 -5.44
C ALA A 124 8.13 0.34 -6.16
N GLY A 125 8.13 1.51 -5.51
CA GLY A 125 7.69 2.75 -6.14
C GLY A 125 8.52 3.12 -7.37
N GLY A 126 9.84 2.99 -7.30
CA GLY A 126 10.73 3.21 -8.45
C GLY A 126 10.50 2.18 -9.56
N THR A 127 10.26 0.91 -9.19
CA THR A 127 9.91 -0.14 -10.16
C THR A 127 8.59 0.14 -10.87
N CYS A 128 7.56 0.59 -10.14
CA CYS A 128 6.27 0.96 -10.73
C CYS A 128 6.42 2.12 -11.72
N LEU A 129 7.17 3.17 -11.36
CA LEU A 129 7.40 4.31 -12.25
C LEU A 129 8.17 3.91 -13.52
N ARG A 130 9.20 3.08 -13.37
CA ARG A 130 9.94 2.54 -14.52
C ARG A 130 9.05 1.73 -15.44
N LEU A 131 8.29 0.79 -14.88
CA LEU A 131 7.38 -0.03 -15.67
C LEU A 131 6.30 0.83 -16.35
N ALA A 132 5.72 1.79 -15.66
CA ALA A 132 4.73 2.70 -16.23
C ALA A 132 5.32 3.52 -17.40
N LYS A 133 6.57 4.00 -17.27
CA LYS A 133 7.29 4.67 -18.34
C LYS A 133 7.48 3.74 -19.54
N ASP A 134 8.00 2.53 -19.30
CA ASP A 134 8.26 1.56 -20.38
C ASP A 134 6.94 1.18 -21.11
N LEU A 135 5.83 1.05 -20.40
CA LEU A 135 4.51 0.81 -20.97
C LEU A 135 4.04 2.00 -21.82
N ALA A 136 4.17 3.22 -21.31
CA ALA A 136 3.76 4.42 -22.03
C ALA A 136 4.59 4.68 -23.30
N GLU A 137 5.87 4.35 -23.29
CA GLU A 137 6.75 4.53 -24.45
C GLU A 137 6.57 3.45 -25.54
N ASN A 138 6.14 2.25 -25.16
CA ASN A 138 6.05 1.11 -26.09
C ASN A 138 4.61 0.78 -26.53
N ASN A 139 3.61 1.53 -26.08
CA ASN A 139 2.21 1.34 -26.48
C ASN A 139 1.65 2.66 -26.99
N VAL A 140 1.15 2.68 -28.22
CA VAL A 140 0.70 3.89 -28.93
C VAL A 140 -0.46 4.59 -28.22
N ASP A 141 -1.28 3.85 -27.47
CA ASP A 141 -2.48 4.35 -26.79
C ASP A 141 -2.40 4.20 -25.25
N ALA A 142 -1.21 4.15 -24.68
CA ALA A 142 -1.01 4.00 -23.24
C ALA A 142 -1.07 5.34 -22.48
#